data_d791411cfb8595d51e960d5fdb355288
#
_entry.id   d791411cfb8595d51e960d5fdb355288
#
_cell.length_a   1.000
_cell.length_b   1.000
_cell.length_c   1.000
_cell.angle_alpha   90.00
_cell.angle_beta   90.00
_cell.angle_gamma   90.00
#
_symmetry.space_group_name_H-M   'P 1'
#
loop_
_entity.id
_entity.type
_entity.pdbx_description
1 polymer ?
#
loop_
_entity_poly.entity_id
_entity_poly.type
_entity_poly.pdbx_seq_one_letter_code
_entity_poly.pdbx_strand_id
1 'polypeptide(L)'
;VSGQNFGLVYPGLGWVVWKGKEYLPEEMAFSVNYLGANITQVGLNFSRPAAQILGQYYQFIRLGFQGYKEVQYNSLQIAKYIHSQIAKMTPFVNYSEDVVNPLFIWYMKPEYAKNAKWTLYDLQDKLAQHGWMVPAYTLPAKLQDYVVMRVVVRQGFSRDTVSYTHLR
;
A
#
# COMPACT_ATOMS: atom_id res chain seq x y z
N VAL A 1 1.85 10.52 3.92
CA VAL A 1 2.48 9.58 2.95
C VAL A 1 3.20 8.48 3.72
N SER A 2 3.06 7.25 3.27
CA SER A 2 3.75 6.09 3.89
C SER A 2 5.22 6.05 3.48
N GLY A 3 6.13 6.03 4.46
CA GLY A 3 7.55 5.79 4.22
C GLY A 3 7.81 4.39 3.65
N GLN A 4 7.04 3.40 4.09
CA GLN A 4 7.19 2.03 3.61
C GLN A 4 6.73 1.85 2.15
N ASN A 5 5.55 2.34 1.79
CA ASN A 5 4.98 2.07 0.48
C ASN A 5 5.50 3.03 -0.60
N PHE A 6 5.57 4.32 -0.31
CA PHE A 6 6.02 5.34 -1.25
C PHE A 6 7.45 5.81 -0.99
N GLY A 7 7.89 5.84 0.27
CA GLY A 7 9.24 6.26 0.64
C GLY A 7 10.31 5.19 0.44
N LEU A 8 9.92 3.93 0.18
CA LEU A 8 10.83 2.79 -0.09
C LEU A 8 11.79 2.48 1.06
N VAL A 9 11.30 2.60 2.30
CA VAL A 9 12.01 2.21 3.52
C VAL A 9 11.19 1.18 4.31
N TYR A 10 11.78 0.61 5.35
CA TYR A 10 11.05 -0.30 6.25
C TYR A 10 9.98 0.44 7.07
N PRO A 11 8.98 -0.29 7.64
CA PRO A 11 7.97 0.29 8.51
C PRO A 11 8.57 1.09 9.67
N GLY A 12 7.87 2.12 10.13
CA GLY A 12 8.26 2.96 11.27
C GLY A 12 8.41 4.44 10.93
N LEU A 13 8.17 4.82 9.67
CA LEU A 13 8.20 6.21 9.22
C LEU A 13 6.94 6.53 8.40
N GLY A 14 6.37 7.69 8.66
CA GLY A 14 5.32 8.31 7.85
C GLY A 14 5.59 9.79 7.68
N TRP A 15 5.07 10.37 6.61
CA TRP A 15 5.17 11.79 6.30
C TRP A 15 3.80 12.44 6.38
N VAL A 16 3.72 13.53 7.14
CA VAL A 16 2.59 14.46 7.12
C VAL A 16 3.11 15.79 6.61
N VAL A 17 2.42 16.38 5.64
CA VAL A 17 2.79 17.65 5.05
C VAL A 17 1.60 18.60 5.19
N TRP A 18 1.82 19.73 5.84
CA TRP A 18 0.86 20.81 5.94
C TRP A 18 1.20 21.89 4.93
N LYS A 19 0.20 22.52 4.37
CA LYS A 19 0.37 23.63 3.43
C LYS A 19 1.03 24.87 4.07
N GLY A 20 0.77 25.06 5.37
CA GLY A 20 1.34 26.14 6.18
C GLY A 20 1.21 25.82 7.66
N LYS A 21 1.88 26.59 8.52
CA LYS A 21 1.85 26.39 9.98
C LYS A 21 0.45 26.55 10.57
N GLU A 22 -0.37 27.39 9.97
CA GLU A 22 -1.77 27.65 10.34
C GLU A 22 -2.69 26.43 10.23
N TYR A 23 -2.28 25.38 9.51
CA TYR A 23 -3.02 24.12 9.39
C TYR A 23 -2.62 23.09 10.43
N LEU A 24 -1.58 23.37 11.24
CA LEU A 24 -1.20 22.51 12.35
C LEU A 24 -2.02 22.89 13.57
N PRO A 25 -2.89 22.00 14.10
CA PRO A 25 -3.66 22.30 15.34
C PRO A 25 -2.72 22.57 16.50
N GLU A 26 -2.94 23.69 17.22
CA GLU A 26 -2.11 24.08 18.35
C GLU A 26 -2.14 23.04 19.49
N GLU A 27 -3.29 22.38 19.69
CA GLU A 27 -3.45 21.30 20.67
C GLU A 27 -2.62 20.05 20.37
N MET A 28 -2.11 19.90 19.16
CA MET A 28 -1.20 18.80 18.78
C MET A 28 0.27 19.17 18.99
N ALA A 29 0.57 20.41 19.30
CA ALA A 29 1.93 20.90 19.47
C ALA A 29 2.28 20.98 20.97
N PHE A 30 3.25 20.20 21.41
CA PHE A 30 3.77 20.27 22.77
C PHE A 30 5.07 21.06 22.80
N SER A 31 5.12 22.10 23.62
CA SER A 31 6.38 22.78 23.91
C SER A 31 7.07 22.10 25.11
N VAL A 32 8.22 21.53 24.86
CA VAL A 32 9.01 20.85 25.89
C VAL A 32 10.32 21.59 26.12
N ASN A 33 10.55 22.04 27.35
CA ASN A 33 11.84 22.57 27.73
C ASN A 33 12.77 21.38 28.06
N TYR A 34 13.58 20.99 27.09
CA TYR A 34 14.48 19.86 27.23
C TYR A 34 15.89 20.26 26.80
N LEU A 35 16.88 19.95 27.64
CA LEU A 35 18.29 20.31 27.44
C LEU A 35 18.53 21.81 27.18
N GLY A 36 17.76 22.67 27.82
CA GLY A 36 17.94 24.13 27.75
C GLY A 36 17.37 24.80 26.49
N ALA A 37 16.59 24.09 25.69
CA ALA A 37 15.90 24.65 24.52
C ALA A 37 14.42 24.29 24.53
N ASN A 38 13.57 25.24 24.12
CA ASN A 38 12.16 24.97 23.87
C ASN A 38 12.01 24.28 22.52
N ILE A 39 11.66 23.00 22.56
CA ILE A 39 11.43 22.19 21.34
C ILE A 39 9.94 21.93 21.21
N THR A 40 9.36 22.32 20.07
CA THR A 40 7.98 21.99 19.72
C THR A 40 7.93 20.56 19.17
N GLN A 41 7.19 19.70 19.83
CA GLN A 41 6.96 18.30 19.42
C GLN A 41 5.50 18.09 19.07
N VAL A 42 5.25 17.31 18.02
CA VAL A 42 3.91 16.91 17.54
C VAL A 42 3.73 15.39 17.69
N GLY A 43 4.22 14.82 18.74
CA GLY A 43 4.15 13.37 18.91
C GLY A 43 4.07 12.92 20.34
N LEU A 44 3.36 11.82 20.57
CA LEU A 44 3.13 11.24 21.89
C LEU A 44 4.38 10.61 22.54
N ASN A 45 5.37 10.23 21.74
CA ASN A 45 6.58 9.55 22.21
C ASN A 45 7.80 10.47 22.15
N PHE A 46 8.61 10.48 23.19
CA PHE A 46 9.82 11.30 23.27
C PHE A 46 10.98 10.66 22.47
N SER A 47 11.35 9.43 22.76
CA SER A 47 12.44 8.73 22.06
C SER A 47 11.89 7.79 21.02
N ARG A 48 12.47 7.83 19.80
CA ARG A 48 12.05 7.00 18.65
C ARG A 48 13.25 6.49 17.90
N PRO A 49 13.14 5.30 17.28
CA PRO A 49 14.15 4.82 16.35
C PRO A 49 14.29 5.77 15.15
N ALA A 50 15.50 6.22 14.85
CA ALA A 50 15.78 7.14 13.75
C ALA A 50 16.27 6.42 12.47
N ALA A 51 16.50 5.10 12.51
CA ALA A 51 17.08 4.35 11.41
C ALA A 51 16.28 4.53 10.11
N GLN A 52 14.94 4.57 10.19
CA GLN A 52 14.08 4.76 9.01
C GLN A 52 14.16 6.19 8.43
N ILE A 53 14.42 7.18 9.28
CA ILE A 53 14.64 8.57 8.83
C ILE A 53 15.94 8.65 8.02
N LEU A 54 17.02 8.04 8.53
CA LEU A 54 18.29 7.95 7.80
C LEU A 54 18.15 7.15 6.48
N GLY A 55 17.42 6.04 6.52
CA GLY A 55 17.10 5.26 5.34
C GLY A 55 16.33 6.08 4.30
N GLN A 56 15.36 6.87 4.73
CA GLN A 56 14.59 7.75 3.84
C GLN A 56 15.46 8.86 3.24
N TYR A 57 16.32 9.46 4.04
CA TYR A 57 17.28 10.46 3.56
C TYR A 57 18.22 9.87 2.51
N TYR A 58 18.75 8.68 2.76
CA TYR A 58 19.57 7.95 1.78
C TYR A 58 18.81 7.70 0.46
N GLN A 59 17.55 7.25 0.55
CA GLN A 59 16.73 7.02 -0.64
C GLN A 59 16.47 8.31 -1.42
N PHE A 60 16.25 9.43 -0.74
CA PHE A 60 16.08 10.72 -1.39
C PHE A 60 17.31 11.14 -2.18
N ILE A 61 18.52 10.98 -1.59
CA ILE A 61 19.77 11.31 -2.28
C ILE A 61 20.02 10.34 -3.44
N ARG A 62 19.80 9.04 -3.22
CA ARG A 62 20.08 7.99 -4.20
C ARG A 62 19.19 8.08 -5.43
N LEU A 63 17.90 8.26 -5.24
CA LEU A 63 16.91 8.21 -6.32
C LEU A 63 16.59 9.61 -6.87
N GLY A 64 16.58 10.62 -6.03
CA GLY A 64 16.11 11.94 -6.38
C GLY A 64 14.64 11.92 -6.86
N PHE A 65 14.17 13.03 -7.36
CA PHE A 65 12.81 13.14 -7.88
C PHE A 65 12.54 12.19 -9.06
N GLN A 66 13.48 12.11 -9.99
CA GLN A 66 13.32 11.32 -11.19
C GLN A 66 13.27 9.81 -10.88
N GLY A 67 14.15 9.31 -10.01
CA GLY A 67 14.15 7.91 -9.62
C GLY A 67 12.86 7.52 -8.88
N TYR A 68 12.35 8.36 -7.98
CA TYR A 68 11.05 8.12 -7.34
C TYR A 68 9.91 8.09 -8.36
N LYS A 69 9.89 9.04 -9.30
CA LYS A 69 8.88 9.09 -10.36
C LYS A 69 8.88 7.80 -11.18
N GLU A 70 10.04 7.30 -11.57
CA GLU A 70 10.18 6.07 -12.36
C GLU A 70 9.71 4.83 -11.58
N VAL A 71 10.13 4.69 -10.33
CA VAL A 71 9.72 3.57 -9.47
C VAL A 71 8.20 3.55 -9.28
N GLN A 72 7.59 4.69 -8.97
CA GLN A 72 6.15 4.78 -8.75
C GLN A 72 5.37 4.58 -10.06
N TYR A 73 5.86 5.14 -11.16
CA TYR A 73 5.25 4.94 -12.47
C TYR A 73 5.28 3.45 -12.88
N ASN A 74 6.41 2.78 -12.74
CA ASN A 74 6.53 1.35 -13.04
C ASN A 74 5.61 0.51 -12.17
N SER A 75 5.55 0.78 -10.88
CA SER A 75 4.62 0.08 -9.96
C SER A 75 3.16 0.27 -10.38
N LEU A 76 2.79 1.48 -10.78
CA LEU A 76 1.44 1.78 -11.29
C LEU A 76 1.14 1.03 -12.59
N GLN A 77 2.09 0.98 -13.53
CA GLN A 77 1.91 0.23 -14.80
C GLN A 77 1.71 -1.27 -14.55
N ILE A 78 2.45 -1.85 -13.61
CA ILE A 78 2.27 -3.26 -13.22
C ILE A 78 0.90 -3.47 -12.57
N ALA A 79 0.48 -2.57 -11.68
CA ALA A 79 -0.85 -2.64 -11.06
C ALA A 79 -1.97 -2.58 -12.11
N LYS A 80 -1.88 -1.67 -13.07
CA LYS A 80 -2.82 -1.58 -14.21
C LYS A 80 -2.83 -2.85 -15.06
N TYR A 81 -1.67 -3.43 -15.28
CA TYR A 81 -1.56 -4.70 -16.00
C TYR A 81 -2.31 -5.82 -15.25
N ILE A 82 -2.02 -6.03 -13.95
CA ILE A 82 -2.69 -7.07 -13.16
C ILE A 82 -4.21 -6.83 -13.12
N HIS A 83 -4.62 -5.59 -12.88
CA HIS A 83 -6.03 -5.19 -12.91
C HIS A 83 -6.71 -5.58 -14.21
N SER A 84 -6.07 -5.32 -15.36
CA SER A 84 -6.59 -5.69 -16.68
C SER A 84 -6.67 -7.19 -16.90
N GLN A 85 -5.76 -7.99 -16.32
CA GLN A 85 -5.83 -9.45 -16.41
C GLN A 85 -6.96 -10.03 -15.55
N ILE A 86 -7.14 -9.52 -14.32
CA ILE A 86 -8.25 -9.94 -13.44
C ILE A 86 -9.60 -9.59 -14.07
N ALA A 87 -9.73 -8.45 -14.74
CA ALA A 87 -10.95 -8.06 -15.45
C ALA A 87 -11.36 -9.04 -16.56
N LYS A 88 -10.43 -9.81 -17.11
CA LYS A 88 -10.70 -10.86 -18.12
C LYS A 88 -11.16 -12.18 -17.51
N MET A 89 -10.99 -12.37 -16.22
CA MET A 89 -11.36 -13.60 -15.53
C MET A 89 -12.83 -13.54 -15.16
N THR A 90 -13.63 -14.47 -15.71
CA THR A 90 -15.08 -14.48 -15.61
C THR A 90 -15.65 -14.38 -14.19
N PRO A 91 -15.07 -15.07 -13.13
CA PRO A 91 -15.65 -15.04 -11.80
C PRO A 91 -15.40 -13.74 -11.05
N PHE A 92 -14.49 -12.89 -11.51
CA PHE A 92 -14.00 -11.73 -10.74
C PHE A 92 -14.44 -10.40 -11.35
N VAL A 93 -14.45 -9.40 -10.48
CA VAL A 93 -14.67 -8.01 -10.88
C VAL A 93 -13.79 -7.09 -10.03
N ASN A 94 -13.16 -6.13 -10.67
CA ASN A 94 -12.43 -5.07 -9.98
C ASN A 94 -13.41 -4.10 -9.31
N TYR A 95 -13.10 -3.66 -8.10
CA TYR A 95 -13.95 -2.75 -7.35
C TYR A 95 -13.98 -1.33 -7.96
N SER A 96 -12.87 -0.91 -8.58
CA SER A 96 -12.76 0.37 -9.29
C SER A 96 -12.49 0.15 -10.78
N GLU A 97 -12.99 1.05 -11.61
CA GLU A 97 -12.78 1.01 -13.05
C GLU A 97 -11.32 1.34 -13.44
N ASP A 98 -10.67 2.22 -12.69
CA ASP A 98 -9.28 2.64 -12.95
C ASP A 98 -8.39 2.46 -11.72
N VAL A 99 -7.09 2.37 -11.98
CA VAL A 99 -6.02 2.25 -10.98
C VAL A 99 -5.21 3.53 -10.97
N VAL A 100 -5.41 4.34 -9.94
CA VAL A 100 -4.71 5.64 -9.76
C VAL A 100 -3.49 5.54 -8.83
N ASN A 101 -3.45 4.51 -7.98
CA ASN A 101 -2.32 4.17 -7.11
C ASN A 101 -1.86 2.74 -7.41
N PRO A 102 -0.62 2.34 -7.07
CA PRO A 102 -0.14 0.98 -7.31
C PRO A 102 -0.77 -0.04 -6.35
N LEU A 103 -2.07 0.10 -6.13
CA LEU A 103 -2.90 -0.82 -5.36
C LEU A 103 -4.34 -0.81 -5.90
N PHE A 104 -5.02 -1.94 -5.80
CA PHE A 104 -6.45 -2.05 -6.10
C PHE A 104 -7.05 -3.25 -5.36
N ILE A 105 -8.37 -3.30 -5.31
CA ILE A 105 -9.13 -4.42 -4.76
C ILE A 105 -10.08 -4.99 -5.81
N TRP A 106 -10.36 -6.28 -5.67
CA TRP A 106 -11.28 -7.02 -6.51
C TRP A 106 -12.03 -8.07 -5.68
N TYR A 107 -13.13 -8.57 -6.17
CA TYR A 107 -13.98 -9.52 -5.47
C TYR A 107 -14.60 -10.53 -6.44
N MET A 108 -15.20 -11.59 -5.89
CA MET A 108 -15.95 -12.57 -6.67
C MET A 108 -17.36 -12.04 -6.93
N LYS A 109 -17.83 -12.16 -8.17
CA LYS A 109 -19.19 -11.77 -8.54
C LYS A 109 -20.22 -12.58 -7.73
N PRO A 110 -21.30 -11.96 -7.25
CA PRO A 110 -22.29 -12.64 -6.39
C PRO A 110 -22.87 -13.91 -6.99
N GLU A 111 -23.11 -13.94 -8.30
CA GLU A 111 -23.64 -15.10 -9.00
C GLU A 111 -22.67 -16.31 -8.99
N TYR A 112 -21.37 -16.05 -9.00
CA TYR A 112 -20.36 -17.10 -8.87
C TYR A 112 -20.15 -17.49 -7.39
N ALA A 113 -20.13 -16.52 -6.48
CA ALA A 113 -19.93 -16.76 -5.05
C ALA A 113 -21.00 -17.70 -4.46
N LYS A 114 -22.25 -17.59 -4.91
CA LYS A 114 -23.36 -18.45 -4.46
C LYS A 114 -23.19 -19.94 -4.81
N ASN A 115 -22.53 -20.24 -5.93
CA ASN A 115 -22.38 -21.57 -6.46
C ASN A 115 -20.96 -22.13 -6.31
N ALA A 116 -20.00 -21.32 -5.89
CA ALA A 116 -18.63 -21.74 -5.72
C ALA A 116 -18.50 -22.65 -4.49
N LYS A 117 -17.71 -23.72 -4.62
CA LYS A 117 -17.31 -24.60 -3.54
C LYS A 117 -16.05 -24.09 -2.80
N TRP A 118 -15.62 -22.89 -3.08
CA TRP A 118 -14.43 -22.25 -2.55
C TRP A 118 -14.69 -20.75 -2.36
N THR A 119 -13.90 -20.13 -1.51
CA THR A 119 -13.99 -18.71 -1.13
C THR A 119 -12.73 -17.96 -1.54
N LEU A 120 -12.73 -16.64 -1.43
CA LEU A 120 -11.51 -15.84 -1.65
C LEU A 120 -10.44 -16.11 -0.58
N TYR A 121 -10.82 -16.62 0.60
CA TYR A 121 -9.86 -17.07 1.62
C TYR A 121 -9.13 -18.35 1.18
N ASP A 122 -9.84 -19.29 0.55
CA ASP A 122 -9.21 -20.47 -0.03
C ASP A 122 -8.25 -20.11 -1.17
N LEU A 123 -8.63 -19.12 -1.97
CA LEU A 123 -7.75 -18.59 -3.03
C LEU A 123 -6.52 -17.91 -2.45
N GLN A 124 -6.66 -17.13 -1.36
CA GLN A 124 -5.53 -16.55 -0.63
C GLN A 124 -4.53 -17.63 -0.22
N ASP A 125 -5.03 -18.72 0.39
CA ASP A 125 -4.19 -19.82 0.85
C ASP A 125 -3.49 -20.54 -0.31
N LYS A 126 -4.19 -20.70 -1.43
CA LYS A 126 -3.58 -21.26 -2.65
C LYS A 126 -2.51 -20.36 -3.23
N LEU A 127 -2.74 -19.06 -3.29
CA LEU A 127 -1.73 -18.10 -3.74
C LEU A 127 -0.51 -18.09 -2.82
N ALA A 128 -0.72 -18.20 -1.49
CA ALA A 128 0.38 -18.28 -0.52
C ALA A 128 1.26 -19.52 -0.72
N GLN A 129 0.68 -20.68 -1.11
CA GLN A 129 1.43 -21.89 -1.45
C GLN A 129 2.35 -21.68 -2.68
N HIS A 130 2.05 -20.73 -3.53
CA HIS A 130 2.87 -20.31 -4.68
C HIS A 130 3.74 -19.08 -4.40
N GLY A 131 3.85 -18.66 -3.13
CA GLY A 131 4.68 -17.53 -2.71
C GLY A 131 4.03 -16.15 -2.88
N TRP A 132 2.71 -16.09 -3.16
CA TRP A 132 2.00 -14.84 -3.34
C TRP A 132 1.14 -14.50 -2.11
N MET A 133 1.44 -13.38 -1.48
CA MET A 133 0.67 -12.87 -0.35
C MET A 133 -0.36 -11.83 -0.83
N VAL A 134 -1.54 -12.30 -1.17
CA VAL A 134 -2.69 -11.45 -1.59
C VAL A 134 -3.79 -11.62 -0.54
N PRO A 135 -3.94 -10.70 0.42
CA PRO A 135 -4.88 -10.86 1.52
C PRO A 135 -6.33 -10.74 1.07
N ALA A 136 -7.17 -11.65 1.59
CA ALA A 136 -8.62 -11.57 1.53
C ALA A 136 -9.16 -11.03 2.86
N TYR A 137 -10.13 -10.12 2.82
CA TYR A 137 -10.77 -9.54 4.01
C TYR A 137 -12.13 -8.93 3.66
N THR A 138 -12.96 -8.75 4.69
CA THR A 138 -14.25 -8.04 4.54
C THR A 138 -14.03 -6.51 4.51
N LEU A 139 -14.87 -5.81 3.77
CA LEU A 139 -14.89 -4.35 3.80
C LEU A 139 -15.40 -3.82 5.16
N PRO A 140 -15.19 -2.53 5.49
CA PRO A 140 -15.62 -1.91 6.74
C PRO A 140 -17.13 -1.97 6.99
N ALA A 141 -17.56 -1.50 8.15
CA ALA A 141 -18.98 -1.42 8.55
C ALA A 141 -19.89 -0.89 7.43
N LYS A 142 -21.03 -1.52 7.25
CA LYS A 142 -22.04 -1.38 6.18
C LYS A 142 -21.70 -2.04 4.84
N LEU A 143 -20.49 -2.58 4.64
CA LEU A 143 -20.05 -3.30 3.45
C LEU A 143 -19.42 -4.65 3.80
N GLN A 144 -19.68 -5.17 5.00
CA GLN A 144 -19.08 -6.39 5.53
C GLN A 144 -19.43 -7.67 4.76
N ASP A 145 -20.52 -7.63 3.99
CA ASP A 145 -20.94 -8.76 3.13
C ASP A 145 -20.01 -8.95 1.92
N TYR A 146 -19.16 -7.94 1.63
CA TYR A 146 -18.19 -8.02 0.54
C TYR A 146 -16.84 -8.49 1.07
N VAL A 147 -16.45 -9.71 0.67
CA VAL A 147 -15.07 -10.18 0.81
C VAL A 147 -14.29 -9.73 -0.42
N VAL A 148 -13.18 -9.08 -0.21
CA VAL A 148 -12.32 -8.56 -1.28
C VAL A 148 -10.90 -9.10 -1.15
N MET A 149 -10.16 -9.15 -2.23
CA MET A 149 -8.72 -9.36 -2.25
C MET A 149 -8.01 -8.08 -2.65
N ARG A 150 -6.88 -7.77 -1.98
CA ARG A 150 -6.12 -6.55 -2.22
C ARG A 150 -4.75 -6.86 -2.82
N VAL A 151 -4.48 -6.27 -3.96
CA VAL A 151 -3.16 -6.26 -4.59
C VAL A 151 -2.46 -4.95 -4.27
N VAL A 152 -1.21 -5.04 -3.78
CA VAL A 152 -0.32 -3.90 -3.58
C VAL A 152 0.98 -4.18 -4.33
N VAL A 153 1.24 -3.40 -5.36
CA VAL A 153 2.47 -3.52 -6.15
C VAL A 153 3.55 -2.63 -5.54
N ARG A 154 4.68 -3.23 -5.22
CA ARG A 154 5.84 -2.55 -4.63
C ARG A 154 7.02 -2.56 -5.59
N GLN A 155 8.03 -1.77 -5.29
CA GLN A 155 9.33 -1.84 -5.97
C GLN A 155 9.86 -3.28 -5.97
N GLY A 156 10.44 -3.70 -7.09
CA GLY A 156 10.99 -5.04 -7.27
C GLY A 156 10.06 -6.03 -7.97
N PHE A 157 8.79 -5.70 -8.15
CA PHE A 157 7.92 -6.46 -9.05
C PHE A 157 8.24 -6.14 -10.50
N SER A 158 8.24 -7.16 -11.34
CA SER A 158 8.31 -7.02 -12.79
C SER A 158 7.07 -7.61 -13.45
N ARG A 159 6.82 -7.22 -14.68
CA ARG A 159 5.74 -7.79 -15.48
C ARG A 159 5.97 -9.28 -15.72
N ASP A 160 7.22 -9.69 -15.92
CA ASP A 160 7.59 -11.09 -16.13
C ASP A 160 7.32 -11.93 -14.89
N THR A 161 7.65 -11.42 -13.69
CA THR A 161 7.33 -12.11 -12.43
C THR A 161 5.85 -12.39 -12.29
N VAL A 162 4.99 -11.42 -12.63
CA VAL A 162 3.53 -11.57 -12.59
C VAL A 162 3.05 -12.56 -13.65
N SER A 163 3.55 -12.48 -14.88
CA SER A 163 3.13 -13.34 -16.01
C SER A 163 3.58 -14.78 -15.82
N TYR A 164 4.75 -15.01 -15.26
CA TYR A 164 5.29 -16.36 -15.03
C TYR A 164 4.43 -17.20 -14.08
N THR A 165 3.73 -16.57 -13.15
CA THR A 165 2.86 -17.26 -12.19
C THR A 165 1.60 -17.83 -12.85
N HIS A 166 1.20 -17.32 -14.02
CA HIS A 166 0.04 -17.82 -14.77
C HIS A 166 0.35 -19.05 -15.66
N LEU A 167 1.61 -19.43 -15.77
CA LEU A 167 2.05 -20.55 -16.62
C LEU A 167 2.32 -21.85 -15.82
N ARG A 168 2.09 -21.83 -14.51
CA ARG A 168 2.15 -22.98 -13.61
C ARG A 168 0.83 -23.16 -12.87
#